data_e474e654eda9ab206865e0615c909253
#
_entry.id   e474e654eda9ab206865e0615c909253
#
_cell.length_a   1.000
_cell.length_b   1.000
_cell.length_c   1.000
_cell.angle_alpha   90.00
_cell.angle_beta   90.00
_cell.angle_gamma   90.00
#
_symmetry.space_group_name_H-M   'P 1'
#
loop_
_entity.id
_entity.type
_entity.pdbx_description
1 polymer ?
#
loop_
_entity_poly.entity_id
_entity_poly.type
_entity_poly.pdbx_seq_one_letter_code
_entity_poly.pdbx_strand_id
1 'polypeptide(L)'
;VVVGGNARQQFHDARGYGRPAGGNEIRLARVEAAHLLLRGDLTAVVDHDGSADRLSFEEFFVASAAAAERFALRFLVYADLRDRGFYLTPARAGWPGAAEADNDLIVPPRGTKPGDDEPAYRIAVVGERESLPADELANLTLAVVDEESEISYLETATPEFDGGTTYSPPAGITGSLIGDRVVVWDAPEEFYDHGFYGQPLEVREAIID
;
A
#
# COMPACT_ATOMS: atom_id res chain seq x y z
N VAL A 1 3.14 -19.26 10.26
CA VAL A 1 4.24 -20.23 10.52
C VAL A 1 4.59 -20.16 12.00
N VAL A 2 4.82 -21.30 12.63
CA VAL A 2 5.32 -21.40 14.02
C VAL A 2 6.75 -21.91 13.97
N VAL A 3 7.63 -21.27 14.73
CA VAL A 3 9.04 -21.64 14.82
C VAL A 3 9.38 -21.91 16.28
N GLY A 4 9.91 -23.10 16.53
CA GLY A 4 10.30 -23.59 17.87
C GLY A 4 11.78 -23.40 18.18
N GLY A 5 12.28 -24.20 19.15
CA GLY A 5 13.67 -24.13 19.58
C GLY A 5 13.99 -22.84 20.33
N ASN A 6 14.97 -22.10 19.89
CA ASN A 6 15.38 -20.81 20.50
C ASN A 6 14.89 -19.59 19.71
N ALA A 7 13.80 -19.77 18.95
CA ALA A 7 13.30 -18.78 18.00
C ALA A 7 12.90 -17.46 18.64
N ARG A 8 12.37 -17.49 19.87
CA ARG A 8 11.98 -16.28 20.59
C ARG A 8 13.17 -15.37 20.79
N GLN A 9 14.26 -15.88 21.36
CA GLN A 9 15.46 -15.09 21.61
C GLN A 9 16.13 -14.65 20.29
N GLN A 10 16.24 -15.58 19.33
CA GLN A 10 17.00 -15.35 18.10
C GLN A 10 16.31 -14.40 17.14
N PHE A 11 14.99 -14.51 16.99
CA PHE A 11 14.24 -13.77 15.98
C PHE A 11 13.38 -12.67 16.58
N HIS A 12 12.65 -12.95 17.65
CA HIS A 12 11.75 -11.95 18.24
C HIS A 12 12.49 -10.94 19.10
N ASP A 13 13.17 -11.42 20.16
CA ASP A 13 13.81 -10.54 21.13
C ASP A 13 15.01 -9.79 20.52
N ALA A 14 15.76 -10.43 19.63
CA ALA A 14 16.91 -9.81 18.99
C ALA A 14 16.56 -8.95 17.77
N ARG A 15 15.58 -9.38 16.96
CA ARG A 15 15.34 -8.80 15.62
C ARG A 15 13.90 -8.34 15.37
N GLY A 16 12.98 -8.51 16.33
CA GLY A 16 11.59 -8.05 16.23
C GLY A 16 10.71 -8.80 15.22
N TYR A 17 11.05 -10.06 14.86
CA TYR A 17 10.19 -10.89 14.02
C TYR A 17 9.11 -11.58 14.84
N GLY A 18 7.95 -11.73 14.24
CA GLY A 18 6.87 -12.54 14.76
C GLY A 18 6.34 -12.13 16.12
N ARG A 19 5.62 -13.04 16.76
CA ARG A 19 5.03 -12.86 18.09
C ARG A 19 5.23 -14.12 18.93
N PRO A 20 5.46 -14.00 20.24
CA PRO A 20 5.53 -15.13 21.13
C PRO A 20 4.30 -16.02 21.00
N ALA A 21 4.50 -17.32 20.88
CA ALA A 21 3.43 -18.32 20.74
C ALA A 21 3.33 -19.26 21.97
N GLY A 22 4.23 -19.09 22.92
CA GLY A 22 4.38 -19.88 24.15
C GLY A 22 5.81 -20.41 24.30
N GLY A 23 6.33 -20.40 25.53
CA GLY A 23 7.72 -20.83 25.77
C GLY A 23 8.73 -20.06 24.90
N ASN A 24 9.56 -20.82 24.16
CA ASN A 24 10.55 -20.27 23.24
C ASN A 24 10.06 -20.20 21.78
N GLU A 25 8.77 -20.45 21.53
CA GLU A 25 8.20 -20.44 20.21
C GLU A 25 7.74 -19.04 19.79
N ILE A 26 7.77 -18.79 18.50
CA ILE A 26 7.19 -17.59 17.87
C ILE A 26 6.25 -17.97 16.72
N ARG A 27 5.26 -17.13 16.50
CA ARG A 27 4.42 -17.15 15.32
C ARG A 27 4.86 -16.08 14.35
N LEU A 28 5.20 -16.47 13.14
CA LEU A 28 5.56 -15.59 12.03
C LEU A 28 4.38 -15.41 11.09
N ALA A 29 4.23 -14.22 10.52
CA ALA A 29 3.43 -14.04 9.32
C ALA A 29 4.14 -14.69 8.11
N ARG A 30 3.42 -14.94 7.02
CA ARG A 30 4.00 -15.55 5.82
C ARG A 30 5.16 -14.71 5.25
N VAL A 31 5.00 -13.39 5.21
CA VAL A 31 6.05 -12.48 4.70
C VAL A 31 7.32 -12.51 5.55
N GLU A 32 7.18 -12.62 6.87
CA GLU A 32 8.32 -12.75 7.78
C GLU A 32 9.05 -14.10 7.60
N ALA A 33 8.28 -15.18 7.47
CA ALA A 33 8.84 -16.52 7.23
C ALA A 33 9.56 -16.57 5.87
N ALA A 34 8.98 -16.00 4.81
CA ALA A 34 9.60 -15.90 3.49
C ALA A 34 10.91 -15.10 3.56
N HIS A 35 10.93 -13.98 4.28
CA HIS A 35 12.14 -13.19 4.43
C HIS A 35 13.25 -13.93 5.20
N LEU A 36 12.91 -14.68 6.24
CA LEU A 36 13.89 -15.50 6.97
C LEU A 36 14.40 -16.69 6.14
N LEU A 37 13.55 -17.27 5.25
CA LEU A 37 13.97 -18.27 4.28
C LEU A 37 14.94 -17.68 3.25
N LEU A 38 14.62 -16.51 2.68
CA LEU A 38 15.47 -15.83 1.71
C LEU A 38 16.86 -15.54 2.29
N ARG A 39 16.92 -15.15 3.55
CA ARG A 39 18.18 -14.87 4.25
C ARG A 39 18.95 -16.13 4.68
N GLY A 40 18.35 -17.31 4.55
CA GLY A 40 18.93 -18.55 5.04
C GLY A 40 18.89 -18.71 6.59
N ASP A 41 18.15 -17.84 7.29
CA ASP A 41 17.91 -17.95 8.73
C ASP A 41 16.95 -19.10 9.07
N LEU A 42 16.07 -19.46 8.13
CA LEU A 42 15.26 -20.70 8.10
C LEU A 42 15.69 -21.53 6.91
N THR A 43 15.72 -22.85 7.08
CA THR A 43 16.10 -23.77 6.00
C THR A 43 14.91 -24.28 5.19
N ALA A 44 13.76 -24.37 5.81
CA ALA A 44 12.51 -24.79 5.17
C ALA A 44 11.30 -24.47 6.05
N VAL A 45 10.11 -24.45 5.45
CA VAL A 45 8.82 -24.50 6.13
C VAL A 45 8.18 -25.84 5.86
N VAL A 46 7.64 -26.48 6.89
CA VAL A 46 6.92 -27.74 6.75
C VAL A 46 5.42 -27.44 6.75
N ASP A 47 4.70 -27.99 5.79
CA ASP A 47 3.24 -27.87 5.76
C ASP A 47 2.61 -28.72 6.87
N HIS A 48 1.56 -28.21 7.51
CA HIS A 48 0.90 -28.87 8.63
C HIS A 48 -0.08 -29.99 8.19
N ASP A 49 -0.44 -30.02 6.93
CA ASP A 49 -1.47 -30.95 6.40
C ASP A 49 -0.99 -32.42 6.22
N GLY A 50 0.12 -32.79 6.87
CA GLY A 50 0.58 -34.17 6.95
C GLY A 50 1.42 -34.64 5.77
N SER A 51 1.64 -33.84 4.74
CA SER A 51 2.75 -34.05 3.83
C SER A 51 4.01 -33.59 4.54
N ALA A 52 4.98 -34.46 4.73
CA ALA A 52 6.27 -34.11 5.33
C ALA A 52 7.14 -33.25 4.38
N ASP A 53 6.51 -32.57 3.43
CA ASP A 53 7.19 -31.79 2.41
C ASP A 53 7.77 -30.52 3.02
N ARG A 54 9.06 -30.39 2.83
CA ARG A 54 9.84 -29.25 3.29
C ARG A 54 9.89 -28.23 2.17
N LEU A 55 9.16 -27.14 2.31
CA LEU A 55 9.13 -26.08 1.32
C LEU A 55 10.39 -25.21 1.43
N SER A 56 11.12 -25.11 0.33
CA SER A 56 12.18 -24.13 0.12
C SER A 56 11.62 -22.70 0.11
N PHE A 57 12.49 -21.70 -0.01
CA PHE A 57 12.05 -20.32 -0.20
C PHE A 57 11.12 -20.17 -1.41
N GLU A 58 11.52 -20.69 -2.56
CA GLU A 58 10.76 -20.56 -3.80
C GLU A 58 9.39 -21.22 -3.71
N GLU A 59 9.33 -22.46 -3.24
CA GLU A 59 8.08 -23.19 -3.07
C GLU A 59 7.14 -22.51 -2.06
N PHE A 60 7.69 -22.05 -0.93
CA PHE A 60 6.92 -21.34 0.06
C PHE A 60 6.43 -19.98 -0.43
N PHE A 61 7.26 -19.25 -1.21
CA PHE A 61 6.89 -17.98 -1.81
C PHE A 61 5.74 -18.15 -2.80
N VAL A 62 5.84 -19.11 -3.74
CA VAL A 62 4.79 -19.40 -4.72
C VAL A 62 3.48 -19.81 -4.02
N ALA A 63 3.55 -20.70 -3.04
CA ALA A 63 2.38 -21.11 -2.27
C ALA A 63 1.76 -19.93 -1.48
N SER A 64 2.58 -19.02 -1.00
CA SER A 64 2.10 -17.84 -0.29
C SER A 64 1.48 -16.80 -1.22
N ALA A 65 2.03 -16.62 -2.40
CA ALA A 65 1.47 -15.73 -3.43
C ALA A 65 0.13 -16.26 -3.98
N ALA A 66 0.01 -17.56 -4.12
CA ALA A 66 -1.27 -18.19 -4.50
C ALA A 66 -2.36 -18.07 -3.42
N ALA A 67 -1.96 -17.99 -2.14
CA ALA A 67 -2.87 -17.95 -1.00
C ALA A 67 -3.27 -16.53 -0.55
N ALA A 68 -2.56 -15.51 -0.99
CA ALA A 68 -2.79 -14.13 -0.54
C ALA A 68 -2.50 -13.14 -1.68
N GLU A 69 -3.53 -12.41 -2.05
CA GLU A 69 -3.41 -11.31 -3.00
C GLU A 69 -2.35 -10.31 -2.55
N ARG A 70 -1.61 -9.74 -3.51
CA ARG A 70 -0.50 -8.79 -3.27
C ARG A 70 0.63 -9.30 -2.37
N PHE A 71 0.73 -10.63 -2.13
CA PHE A 71 1.79 -11.17 -1.28
C PHE A 71 3.18 -10.80 -1.80
N ALA A 72 3.41 -10.88 -3.11
CA ALA A 72 4.70 -10.56 -3.71
C ALA A 72 5.09 -9.08 -3.49
N LEU A 73 4.15 -8.16 -3.68
CA LEU A 73 4.38 -6.73 -3.44
C LEU A 73 4.71 -6.46 -1.96
N ARG A 74 3.92 -7.05 -1.04
CA ARG A 74 4.18 -6.95 0.40
C ARG A 74 5.54 -7.51 0.78
N PHE A 75 5.97 -8.59 0.14
CA PHE A 75 7.27 -9.17 0.39
C PHE A 75 8.41 -8.25 -0.06
N LEU A 76 8.31 -7.62 -1.23
CA LEU A 76 9.30 -6.68 -1.74
C LEU A 76 9.45 -5.49 -0.79
N VAL A 77 8.35 -4.86 -0.40
CA VAL A 77 8.35 -3.73 0.55
C VAL A 77 8.88 -4.15 1.92
N TYR A 78 8.47 -5.34 2.40
CA TYR A 78 8.98 -5.88 3.67
C TYR A 78 10.49 -6.07 3.66
N ALA A 79 11.02 -6.67 2.60
CA ALA A 79 12.45 -6.92 2.44
C ALA A 79 13.24 -5.60 2.34
N ASP A 80 12.79 -4.64 1.52
CA ASP A 80 13.43 -3.33 1.36
C ASP A 80 13.55 -2.59 2.70
N LEU A 81 12.46 -2.52 3.47
CA LEU A 81 12.47 -1.85 4.76
C LEU A 81 13.37 -2.56 5.80
N ARG A 82 13.38 -3.92 5.78
CA ARG A 82 14.28 -4.70 6.64
C ARG A 82 15.75 -4.47 6.28
N ASP A 83 16.07 -4.39 5.02
CA ASP A 83 17.43 -4.15 4.53
C ASP A 83 17.92 -2.72 4.85
N ARG A 84 16.99 -1.76 4.90
CA ARG A 84 17.25 -0.39 5.41
C ARG A 84 17.37 -0.32 6.94
N GLY A 85 17.19 -1.44 7.64
CA GLY A 85 17.35 -1.54 9.09
C GLY A 85 16.12 -1.14 9.91
N PHE A 86 14.96 -1.05 9.33
CA PHE A 86 13.72 -0.82 10.08
C PHE A 86 13.23 -2.09 10.75
N TYR A 87 12.73 -1.95 11.97
CA TYR A 87 11.82 -2.92 12.55
C TYR A 87 10.43 -2.67 11.96
N LEU A 88 9.71 -3.74 11.66
CA LEU A 88 8.34 -3.64 11.18
C LEU A 88 7.58 -4.92 11.44
N THR A 89 6.27 -4.83 11.44
CA THR A 89 5.39 -5.97 11.60
C THR A 89 4.25 -5.89 10.59
N PRO A 90 3.80 -7.02 10.03
CA PRO A 90 2.57 -7.04 9.25
C PRO A 90 1.37 -6.57 10.08
N ALA A 91 0.50 -5.77 9.49
CA ALA A 91 -0.76 -5.34 10.08
C ALA A 91 -1.71 -6.53 10.12
N ARG A 92 -1.78 -7.17 11.27
CA ARG A 92 -2.56 -8.37 11.50
C ARG A 92 -3.32 -8.27 12.80
N ALA A 93 -4.59 -8.66 12.79
CA ALA A 93 -5.43 -8.66 13.98
C ALA A 93 -4.74 -9.31 15.19
N GLY A 94 -4.73 -8.62 16.31
CA GLY A 94 -4.07 -9.04 17.53
C GLY A 94 -2.55 -8.82 17.58
N TRP A 95 -1.96 -8.19 16.56
CA TRP A 95 -0.55 -7.79 16.57
C TRP A 95 -0.41 -6.30 16.96
N PRO A 96 0.70 -5.89 17.59
CA PRO A 96 0.88 -4.51 18.03
C PRO A 96 0.77 -3.50 16.90
N GLY A 97 0.08 -2.40 17.17
CA GLY A 97 -0.14 -1.32 16.21
C GLY A 97 -1.15 -1.63 15.09
N ALA A 98 -1.65 -2.88 15.00
CA ALA A 98 -2.70 -3.25 14.07
C ALA A 98 -4.02 -2.59 14.51
N ALA A 99 -4.24 -1.36 14.06
CA ALA A 99 -5.55 -0.72 14.11
C ALA A 99 -6.42 -1.26 12.98
N GLU A 100 -7.71 -0.94 13.02
CA GLU A 100 -8.74 -1.34 12.03
C GLU A 100 -8.55 -0.67 10.63
N ALA A 101 -7.35 -0.16 10.32
CA ALA A 101 -7.08 0.55 9.08
C ALA A 101 -6.54 -0.39 8.00
N ASP A 102 -6.82 -0.07 6.75
CA ASP A 102 -6.39 -0.79 5.53
C ASP A 102 -4.88 -0.62 5.25
N ASN A 103 -4.06 -0.96 6.23
CA ASN A 103 -2.62 -0.98 6.08
C ASN A 103 -2.09 -2.42 6.05
N ASP A 104 -0.97 -2.60 5.38
CA ASP A 104 -0.31 -3.89 5.24
C ASP A 104 0.82 -4.09 6.24
N LEU A 105 1.55 -3.01 6.54
CA LEU A 105 2.72 -3.03 7.40
C LEU A 105 2.70 -1.87 8.40
N ILE A 106 3.28 -2.11 9.56
CA ILE A 106 3.42 -1.14 10.65
C ILE A 106 4.89 -1.00 10.96
N VAL A 107 5.37 0.23 10.95
CA VAL A 107 6.76 0.58 11.22
C VAL A 107 6.82 1.47 12.46
N PRO A 108 7.44 1.01 13.55
CA PRO A 108 7.68 1.84 14.73
C PRO A 108 8.78 2.88 14.47
N PRO A 109 9.00 3.82 15.36
CA PRO A 109 10.13 4.74 15.29
C PRO A 109 11.45 4.00 15.17
N ARG A 110 12.43 4.61 14.50
CA ARG A 110 13.71 3.96 14.24
C ARG A 110 14.42 3.58 15.55
N GLY A 111 14.85 2.34 15.63
CA GLY A 111 15.53 1.79 16.82
C GLY A 111 14.60 1.18 17.87
N THR A 112 13.28 1.30 17.71
CA THR A 112 12.30 0.66 18.60
C THR A 112 11.68 -0.56 17.93
N LYS A 113 11.17 -1.48 18.74
CA LYS A 113 10.51 -2.70 18.23
C LYS A 113 8.99 -2.51 18.14
N PRO A 114 8.32 -3.29 17.28
CA PRO A 114 6.87 -3.26 17.20
C PRO A 114 6.21 -3.57 18.56
N GLY A 115 5.43 -2.60 19.06
CA GLY A 115 4.74 -2.69 20.34
C GLY A 115 5.39 -1.93 21.49
N ASP A 116 6.60 -1.41 21.32
CA ASP A 116 7.26 -0.61 22.35
C ASP A 116 6.79 0.86 22.30
N ASP A 117 6.48 1.36 21.10
CA ASP A 117 6.01 2.72 20.85
C ASP A 117 4.86 2.76 19.84
N GLU A 118 4.20 3.92 19.74
CA GLU A 118 3.24 4.19 18.69
C GLU A 118 3.90 4.08 17.30
N PRO A 119 3.18 3.58 16.30
CA PRO A 119 3.70 3.48 14.94
C PRO A 119 4.12 4.82 14.37
N ALA A 120 5.34 4.90 13.82
CA ALA A 120 5.78 6.05 13.05
C ALA A 120 5.13 6.07 11.66
N TYR A 121 4.99 4.90 11.03
CA TYR A 121 4.36 4.77 9.71
C TYR A 121 3.40 3.61 9.67
N ARG A 122 2.26 3.83 9.01
CA ARG A 122 1.28 2.84 8.61
C ARG A 122 1.35 2.73 7.10
N ILE A 123 1.79 1.59 6.59
CA ILE A 123 2.10 1.43 5.16
C ILE A 123 1.03 0.59 4.49
N ALA A 124 0.43 1.14 3.46
CA ALA A 124 -0.37 0.42 2.49
C ALA A 124 0.50 0.10 1.26
N VAL A 125 0.56 -1.16 0.87
CA VAL A 125 1.35 -1.64 -0.26
C VAL A 125 0.46 -1.77 -1.48
N VAL A 126 0.80 -1.06 -2.54
CA VAL A 126 -0.02 -1.00 -3.76
C VAL A 126 0.83 -1.16 -5.01
N GLY A 127 0.25 -1.71 -6.07
CA GLY A 127 0.85 -1.69 -7.40
C GLY A 127 0.63 -0.34 -8.08
N GLU A 128 1.52 0.07 -8.96
CA GLU A 128 1.46 1.37 -9.65
C GLU A 128 0.16 1.63 -10.43
N ARG A 129 -0.53 0.56 -10.85
CA ARG A 129 -1.79 0.63 -11.63
C ARG A 129 -3.03 0.38 -10.77
N GLU A 130 -2.85 0.22 -9.48
CA GLU A 130 -3.96 -0.01 -8.56
C GLU A 130 -4.68 1.30 -8.26
N SER A 131 -6.02 1.28 -8.31
CA SER A 131 -6.84 2.43 -7.96
C SER A 131 -7.21 2.35 -6.48
N LEU A 132 -6.97 3.43 -5.75
CA LEU A 132 -7.36 3.55 -4.35
C LEU A 132 -8.42 4.63 -4.18
N PRO A 133 -9.46 4.40 -3.36
CA PRO A 133 -10.39 5.43 -2.96
C PRO A 133 -9.70 6.55 -2.18
N ALA A 134 -10.05 7.80 -2.44
CA ALA A 134 -9.40 8.95 -1.81
C ALA A 134 -9.59 9.02 -0.29
N ASP A 135 -10.70 8.50 0.21
CA ASP A 135 -11.05 8.43 1.63
C ASP A 135 -10.22 7.40 2.40
N GLU A 136 -9.65 6.39 1.72
CA GLU A 136 -8.75 5.41 2.32
C GLU A 136 -7.30 5.92 2.46
N LEU A 137 -6.98 7.05 1.82
CA LEU A 137 -5.60 7.57 1.77
C LEU A 137 -5.18 8.38 3.02
N ALA A 138 -6.11 8.72 3.91
CA ALA A 138 -5.83 9.62 5.02
C ALA A 138 -4.81 9.06 6.01
N ASN A 139 -3.71 9.79 6.21
CA ASN A 139 -2.66 9.48 7.20
C ASN A 139 -1.97 8.11 7.01
N LEU A 140 -1.81 7.67 5.77
CA LEU A 140 -1.06 6.49 5.40
C LEU A 140 0.26 6.86 4.72
N THR A 141 1.20 5.93 4.74
CA THR A 141 2.32 5.91 3.82
C THR A 141 2.04 4.88 2.74
N LEU A 142 1.95 5.30 1.50
CA LEU A 142 1.84 4.38 0.37
C LEU A 142 3.23 3.88 -0.01
N ALA A 143 3.38 2.57 -0.13
CA ALA A 143 4.50 1.94 -0.79
C ALA A 143 4.04 1.46 -2.16
N VAL A 144 4.33 2.27 -3.18
CA VAL A 144 3.95 1.98 -4.57
C VAL A 144 5.06 1.17 -5.22
N VAL A 145 4.71 -0.02 -5.69
CA VAL A 145 5.62 -0.93 -6.39
C VAL A 145 5.29 -0.92 -7.87
N ASP A 146 6.27 -0.58 -8.70
CA ASP A 146 6.12 -0.57 -10.16
C ASP A 146 6.42 -1.93 -10.82
N GLU A 147 6.34 -1.98 -12.15
CA GLU A 147 6.58 -3.20 -12.93
C GLU A 147 8.06 -3.65 -12.89
N GLU A 148 8.99 -2.74 -12.65
CA GLU A 148 10.42 -3.01 -12.50
C GLU A 148 10.79 -3.44 -11.07
N SER A 149 9.79 -3.50 -10.16
CA SER A 149 9.96 -3.77 -8.73
C SER A 149 10.69 -2.67 -7.96
N GLU A 150 10.71 -1.44 -8.48
CA GLU A 150 11.14 -0.26 -7.74
C GLU A 150 10.03 0.18 -6.78
N ILE A 151 10.42 0.74 -5.64
CA ILE A 151 9.48 1.10 -4.58
C ILE A 151 9.56 2.60 -4.29
N SER A 152 8.44 3.29 -4.47
CA SER A 152 8.26 4.68 -4.08
C SER A 152 7.44 4.77 -2.79
N TYR A 153 7.91 5.56 -1.82
CA TYR A 153 7.19 5.81 -0.57
C TYR A 153 6.61 7.22 -0.58
N LEU A 154 5.29 7.32 -0.41
CA LEU A 154 4.54 8.58 -0.44
C LEU A 154 3.75 8.74 0.84
N GLU A 155 3.96 9.82 1.58
CA GLU A 155 3.13 10.18 2.73
C GLU A 155 1.86 10.87 2.26
N THR A 156 0.73 10.47 2.81
CA THR A 156 -0.58 11.05 2.51
C THR A 156 -1.14 11.77 3.72
N ALA A 157 -1.83 12.87 3.50
CA ALA A 157 -2.51 13.62 4.54
C ALA A 157 -3.82 14.19 3.99
N THR A 158 -4.81 14.35 4.87
CA THR A 158 -6.00 15.11 4.55
C THR A 158 -5.67 16.59 4.73
N PRO A 159 -5.66 17.39 3.66
CA PRO A 159 -5.40 18.82 3.80
C PRO A 159 -6.58 19.51 4.49
N GLU A 160 -6.27 20.40 5.41
CA GLU A 160 -7.26 21.33 5.97
C GLU A 160 -7.29 22.59 5.11
N PHE A 161 -8.41 22.84 4.45
CA PHE A 161 -8.64 24.06 3.71
C PHE A 161 -9.60 24.94 4.49
N ASP A 162 -9.12 26.10 4.87
CA ASP A 162 -9.95 27.19 5.36
C ASP A 162 -9.98 28.25 4.26
N GLY A 163 -10.97 28.16 3.39
CA GLY A 163 -11.03 29.03 2.23
C GLY A 163 -12.44 29.37 1.82
N GLY A 164 -12.63 30.66 1.52
CA GLY A 164 -13.81 31.13 0.80
C GLY A 164 -13.41 31.48 -0.63
N THR A 165 -14.27 31.26 -1.58
CA THR A 165 -14.09 31.80 -2.93
C THR A 165 -14.95 33.01 -3.14
N THR A 166 -14.36 34.06 -3.71
CA THR A 166 -15.08 35.20 -4.28
C THR A 166 -15.39 34.96 -5.77
N TYR A 167 -15.01 33.78 -6.25
CA TYR A 167 -15.25 33.40 -7.64
C TYR A 167 -16.74 33.26 -7.92
N SER A 168 -17.20 33.99 -8.94
CA SER A 168 -18.54 33.87 -9.47
C SER A 168 -18.46 33.26 -10.86
N PRO A 169 -18.89 31.99 -11.03
CA PRO A 169 -18.85 31.38 -12.35
C PRO A 169 -19.75 32.14 -13.33
N PRO A 170 -19.41 32.15 -14.61
CA PRO A 170 -20.27 32.75 -15.63
C PRO A 170 -21.65 32.04 -15.61
N ALA A 171 -22.68 32.83 -15.59
CA ALA A 171 -24.07 32.34 -15.53
C ALA A 171 -24.84 32.65 -16.83
N GLY A 172 -25.81 31.80 -17.14
CA GLY A 172 -26.67 32.03 -18.30
C GLY A 172 -26.09 31.56 -19.62
N ILE A 173 -24.98 30.86 -19.62
CA ILE A 173 -24.39 30.29 -20.82
C ILE A 173 -25.12 28.99 -21.15
N THR A 174 -25.60 28.88 -22.39
CA THR A 174 -26.33 27.71 -22.88
C THR A 174 -25.41 26.86 -23.76
N GLY A 175 -25.33 25.56 -23.45
CA GLY A 175 -24.64 24.58 -24.27
C GLY A 175 -25.59 23.50 -24.78
N SER A 176 -25.27 22.91 -25.90
CA SER A 176 -25.98 21.74 -26.47
C SER A 176 -25.12 20.48 -26.27
N LEU A 177 -25.68 19.44 -25.68
CA LEU A 177 -25.03 18.15 -25.58
C LEU A 177 -25.18 17.39 -26.90
N ILE A 178 -24.06 17.11 -27.56
CA ILE A 178 -24.01 16.37 -28.82
C ILE A 178 -23.08 15.18 -28.66
N GLY A 179 -23.65 14.01 -28.48
CA GLY A 179 -22.87 12.81 -28.14
C GLY A 179 -22.21 12.93 -26.76
N ASP A 180 -20.90 12.88 -26.73
CA ASP A 180 -20.03 13.02 -25.53
C ASP A 180 -19.47 14.44 -25.33
N ARG A 181 -19.89 15.40 -26.16
CA ARG A 181 -19.39 16.78 -26.17
C ARG A 181 -20.48 17.77 -25.83
N VAL A 182 -20.09 18.85 -25.15
CA VAL A 182 -20.94 20.02 -24.95
C VAL A 182 -20.45 21.12 -25.87
N VAL A 183 -21.31 21.56 -26.80
CA VAL A 183 -21.06 22.66 -27.71
C VAL A 183 -21.66 23.94 -27.14
N VAL A 184 -20.85 24.96 -26.93
CA VAL A 184 -21.27 26.26 -26.46
C VAL A 184 -21.16 27.25 -27.61
N TRP A 185 -22.27 27.97 -27.89
CA TRP A 185 -22.39 28.83 -29.07
C TRP A 185 -21.97 30.27 -28.81
N ASP A 186 -22.06 30.69 -27.55
CA ASP A 186 -21.81 32.07 -27.13
C ASP A 186 -20.72 32.16 -26.07
N ALA A 187 -19.96 33.27 -26.08
CA ALA A 187 -18.99 33.69 -25.06
C ALA A 187 -17.92 32.68 -24.64
N PRO A 188 -17.20 32.06 -25.56
CA PRO A 188 -16.16 31.09 -25.19
C PRO A 188 -14.96 31.70 -24.46
N GLU A 189 -14.67 32.98 -24.63
CA GLU A 189 -13.52 33.65 -24.02
C GLU A 189 -13.63 33.69 -22.50
N GLU A 190 -14.81 33.92 -21.95
CA GLU A 190 -15.04 33.95 -20.51
C GLU A 190 -14.77 32.58 -19.85
N PHE A 191 -14.90 31.47 -20.56
CA PHE A 191 -14.59 30.16 -20.02
C PHE A 191 -13.10 29.96 -19.73
N TYR A 192 -12.23 30.48 -20.59
CA TYR A 192 -10.78 30.37 -20.39
C TYR A 192 -10.32 31.19 -19.19
N ASP A 193 -10.87 32.36 -18.98
CA ASP A 193 -10.57 33.23 -17.83
C ASP A 193 -10.98 32.57 -16.51
N HIS A 194 -11.95 31.66 -16.56
CA HIS A 194 -12.45 30.90 -15.42
C HIS A 194 -11.90 29.47 -15.32
N GLY A 195 -10.89 29.13 -16.11
CA GLY A 195 -10.19 27.85 -16.02
C GLY A 195 -10.92 26.68 -16.72
N PHE A 196 -11.92 26.94 -17.52
CA PHE A 196 -12.52 25.91 -18.38
C PHE A 196 -11.77 25.85 -19.70
N TYR A 197 -11.34 24.64 -20.07
CA TYR A 197 -10.58 24.42 -21.28
C TYR A 197 -11.40 23.60 -22.29
N GLY A 198 -11.44 24.08 -23.49
CA GLY A 198 -12.12 23.40 -24.61
C GLY A 198 -11.36 23.65 -25.90
N GLN A 199 -11.74 22.95 -26.95
CA GLN A 199 -11.25 23.21 -28.30
C GLN A 199 -12.22 24.12 -29.05
N PRO A 200 -11.75 25.23 -29.66
CA PRO A 200 -12.61 26.00 -30.55
C PRO A 200 -12.96 25.13 -31.78
N LEU A 201 -14.24 25.05 -32.08
CA LEU A 201 -14.71 24.37 -33.28
C LEU A 201 -14.90 25.42 -34.37
N GLU A 202 -14.33 25.21 -35.55
CA GLU A 202 -14.70 26.03 -36.71
C GLU A 202 -16.11 25.72 -37.10
N VAL A 203 -16.92 26.76 -37.29
CA VAL A 203 -18.37 26.70 -37.56
C VAL A 203 -18.75 25.79 -38.75
N ARG A 204 -17.79 25.44 -39.58
CA ARG A 204 -18.02 24.59 -40.76
C ARG A 204 -17.94 23.09 -40.46
N GLU A 205 -17.33 22.70 -39.34
CA GLU A 205 -17.08 21.30 -38.98
C GLU A 205 -17.86 20.83 -37.75
N ALA A 206 -18.41 21.75 -37.00
CA ALA A 206 -19.04 21.48 -35.70
C ALA A 206 -20.42 20.80 -35.81
N ILE A 207 -20.98 20.65 -37.00
CA ILE A 207 -22.41 20.29 -37.18
C ILE A 207 -22.58 18.85 -37.67
N ILE A 208 -21.54 18.14 -38.08
CA ILE A 208 -21.69 16.94 -38.90
C ILE A 208 -21.02 15.66 -38.38
N ASP A 209 -20.26 15.70 -37.28
CA ASP A 209 -19.63 14.49 -36.74
C ASP A 209 -20.32 13.99 -35.49
#